data_73aeb1fbbf1fa64fb90ea0a25b385120
#
_entry.id   73aeb1fbbf1fa64fb90ea0a25b385120
#
_cell.length_a   1.000
_cell.length_b   1.000
_cell.length_c   1.000
_cell.angle_alpha   90.00
_cell.angle_beta   90.00
_cell.angle_gamma   90.00
#
_symmetry.space_group_name_H-M   'P 1'
#
loop_
_entity.id
_entity.type
_entity.pdbx_description
1 polymer ?
#
loop_
_entity_poly.entity_id
_entity_poly.type
_entity_poly.pdbx_seq_one_letter_code
_entity_poly.pdbx_strand_id
1 'polypeptide(L)'
;MWGKQVQMRLLIVLFLGITPATTAPATDTNAKKVDQLFAVFEKPGSPGCSVGIIRNSSFVYKKSFGYASLEFGVPLTPESVFYVASVSKQFTAASVVLAAEQGYLSLDDDVHKYLPELPDYGHSVTLRQMLHQTSGFRDFFDLIALAGGKPGDIGSAVDILKLVVRQKRLNNVPGAEWNYSNSNYLLLAEVVQRASRKSLAQFAAENIFQPLGMKHTLFFDDNTLVVPNRAAAYDPGKNGKFLVDWSTSYDLVGGGGLMSSVDDLLLWDRNFSANKLGKGTLVQQLESRGVLNDGNQINYAMGLILGEYRGQPTAEHSGANFGYRSEYLRFPQQRFSAIVLCNLSSAGTVGLAHQIADLYLQGDLAPVSATHVPSGFPGAETFAGTYLDPQTKTIYKFTAEGGNLMGWGETLQRVAANQYSDLQGDTMTFANNNGVMHLTLPIPGEVYFSGDRLQPLHLSAAELSNFTGSFHSEELDTTYTLSVEGGRLRVKVPNNPPIPLDAAGPDEFYSSDLGDFVFHPDADHRVSAFSLSTQASRGIVFEKVN
;
A
#
# COMPACT_ATOMS: atom_id res chain seq x y z
N MET A 1 56.13 -76.00 46.62
CA MET A 1 55.55 -75.25 47.82
C MET A 1 54.57 -74.27 47.35
N TRP A 2 53.34 -74.52 47.71
CA TRP A 2 52.14 -73.62 47.85
C TRP A 2 51.79 -72.63 46.75
N GLY A 3 50.82 -73.08 45.93
CA GLY A 3 50.03 -72.27 45.07
C GLY A 3 48.92 -71.55 45.82
N LYS A 4 48.58 -70.30 45.42
CA LYS A 4 47.34 -69.68 45.78
C LYS A 4 46.54 -69.45 44.49
N GLN A 5 45.41 -70.16 44.38
CA GLN A 5 44.40 -69.92 43.40
C GLN A 5 43.65 -68.61 43.77
N VAL A 6 43.61 -67.69 42.83
CA VAL A 6 42.72 -66.48 42.91
C VAL A 6 41.52 -66.78 42.04
N GLN A 7 40.33 -66.91 42.68
CA GLN A 7 39.06 -67.04 42.00
C GLN A 7 38.64 -65.62 41.55
N MET A 8 38.54 -65.38 40.26
CA MET A 8 38.04 -64.19 39.62
C MET A 8 36.53 -64.33 39.50
N ARG A 9 35.79 -63.56 40.31
CA ARG A 9 34.31 -63.44 40.19
C ARG A 9 34.02 -62.48 39.04
N LEU A 10 33.37 -62.99 37.98
CA LEU A 10 32.86 -62.20 36.85
C LEU A 10 31.57 -61.47 37.29
N LEU A 11 31.63 -60.16 37.42
CA LEU A 11 30.44 -59.33 37.63
C LEU A 11 29.85 -59.01 36.24
N ILE A 12 28.72 -59.65 35.92
CA ILE A 12 27.93 -59.28 34.74
C ILE A 12 27.12 -58.04 35.08
N VAL A 13 27.52 -56.86 34.60
CA VAL A 13 26.75 -55.64 34.65
C VAL A 13 25.81 -55.63 33.43
N LEU A 14 24.50 -55.84 33.67
CA LEU A 14 23.46 -55.66 32.68
C LEU A 14 23.30 -54.13 32.42
N PHE A 15 23.82 -53.66 31.30
CA PHE A 15 23.44 -52.33 30.78
C PHE A 15 22.06 -52.42 30.17
N LEU A 16 21.04 -51.94 30.89
CA LEU A 16 19.72 -51.57 30.31
C LEU A 16 19.94 -50.34 29.42
N GLY A 17 20.03 -50.55 28.13
CA GLY A 17 20.04 -49.47 27.14
C GLY A 17 18.69 -48.75 27.14
N ILE A 18 18.66 -47.58 27.77
CA ILE A 18 17.57 -46.61 27.58
C ILE A 18 17.80 -46.00 26.19
N THR A 19 17.14 -46.52 25.17
CA THR A 19 17.01 -45.82 23.87
C THR A 19 16.18 -44.57 24.10
N PRO A 20 16.69 -43.35 23.81
CA PRO A 20 15.84 -42.19 23.85
C PRO A 20 14.75 -42.36 22.77
N ALA A 21 13.51 -42.34 23.19
CA ALA A 21 12.39 -42.26 22.27
C ALA A 21 12.54 -40.96 21.47
N THR A 22 12.95 -41.08 20.21
CA THR A 22 12.84 -39.98 19.25
C THR A 22 11.35 -39.71 19.05
N THR A 23 10.81 -38.78 19.81
CA THR A 23 9.50 -38.18 19.48
C THR A 23 9.65 -37.59 18.10
N ALA A 24 8.96 -38.16 17.11
CA ALA A 24 8.77 -37.53 15.82
C ALA A 24 8.26 -36.10 16.09
N PRO A 25 8.78 -35.07 15.41
CA PRO A 25 8.30 -33.72 15.60
C PRO A 25 6.79 -33.77 15.34
N ALA A 26 6.00 -33.31 16.32
CA ALA A 26 4.58 -33.11 16.14
C ALA A 26 4.42 -32.27 14.88
N THR A 27 3.79 -32.82 13.84
CA THR A 27 3.52 -32.08 12.60
C THR A 27 2.72 -30.85 13.01
N ASP A 28 3.33 -29.67 12.86
CA ASP A 28 2.72 -28.41 13.26
C ASP A 28 1.39 -28.27 12.51
N THR A 29 0.30 -28.39 13.24
CA THR A 29 -1.07 -28.34 12.69
C THR A 29 -1.30 -27.00 11.99
N ASN A 30 -0.68 -25.92 12.48
CA ASN A 30 -0.81 -24.60 11.89
C ASN A 30 -0.04 -24.52 10.56
N ALA A 31 1.13 -25.16 10.41
CA ALA A 31 1.85 -25.21 9.16
C ALA A 31 0.99 -25.81 8.02
N LYS A 32 0.25 -26.91 8.30
CA LYS A 32 -0.67 -27.49 7.30
C LYS A 32 -1.83 -26.56 6.95
N LYS A 33 -2.35 -25.81 7.92
CA LYS A 33 -3.41 -24.83 7.64
C LYS A 33 -2.87 -23.66 6.80
N VAL A 34 -1.64 -23.20 7.05
CA VAL A 34 -0.97 -22.21 6.18
C VAL A 34 -0.81 -22.78 4.77
N ASP A 35 -0.35 -24.03 4.61
CA ASP A 35 -0.28 -24.66 3.29
C ASP A 35 -1.63 -24.62 2.56
N GLN A 36 -2.73 -24.83 3.27
CA GLN A 36 -4.09 -24.76 2.71
C GLN A 36 -4.48 -23.35 2.26
N LEU A 37 -4.11 -22.30 3.01
CA LEU A 37 -4.36 -20.91 2.62
C LEU A 37 -3.69 -20.57 1.27
N PHE A 38 -2.50 -21.10 1.04
CA PHE A 38 -1.71 -20.84 -0.18
C PHE A 38 -1.87 -21.89 -1.27
N ALA A 39 -2.69 -22.93 -1.09
CA ALA A 39 -2.87 -24.01 -2.07
C ALA A 39 -3.37 -23.52 -3.44
N VAL A 40 -4.08 -22.38 -3.48
CA VAL A 40 -4.53 -21.74 -4.72
C VAL A 40 -3.35 -21.40 -5.66
N PHE A 41 -2.18 -21.14 -5.14
CA PHE A 41 -0.95 -20.81 -5.87
C PHE A 41 -0.12 -22.04 -6.26
N GLU A 42 -0.42 -23.25 -5.77
CA GLU A 42 0.29 -24.49 -6.12
C GLU A 42 -0.14 -25.08 -7.46
N LYS A 43 -1.07 -24.45 -8.16
CA LYS A 43 -1.50 -24.90 -9.49
C LYS A 43 -0.34 -24.82 -10.48
N PRO A 44 -0.15 -25.83 -11.34
CA PRO A 44 0.89 -25.79 -12.37
C PRO A 44 0.76 -24.53 -13.24
N GLY A 45 1.87 -23.80 -13.43
CA GLY A 45 1.89 -22.57 -14.22
C GLY A 45 1.20 -21.37 -13.56
N SER A 46 1.09 -21.34 -12.23
CA SER A 46 0.59 -20.18 -11.48
C SER A 46 1.75 -19.37 -10.91
N PRO A 47 1.72 -18.02 -10.99
CA PRO A 47 2.52 -17.19 -10.10
C PRO A 47 2.13 -17.48 -8.64
N GLY A 48 2.87 -16.95 -7.67
CA GLY A 48 2.56 -17.31 -6.31
C GLY A 48 3.16 -16.38 -5.26
N CYS A 49 3.44 -16.97 -4.09
CA CYS A 49 3.88 -16.20 -2.92
C CYS A 49 5.01 -16.91 -2.17
N SER A 50 5.89 -16.11 -1.55
CA SER A 50 6.83 -16.54 -0.51
C SER A 50 6.33 -16.04 0.84
N VAL A 51 6.33 -16.93 1.85
CA VAL A 51 5.74 -16.68 3.16
C VAL A 51 6.78 -16.93 4.25
N GLY A 52 6.89 -16.01 5.20
CA GLY A 52 7.67 -16.15 6.40
C GLY A 52 6.85 -15.81 7.64
N ILE A 53 6.79 -16.73 8.60
CA ILE A 53 6.14 -16.52 9.88
C ILE A 53 7.21 -16.53 10.97
N ILE A 54 7.30 -15.43 11.68
CA ILE A 54 8.34 -15.18 12.67
C ILE A 54 7.71 -15.18 14.06
N ARG A 55 8.36 -15.84 14.99
CA ARG A 55 8.08 -15.77 16.41
C ARG A 55 9.38 -15.70 17.19
N ASN A 56 9.48 -14.75 18.11
CA ASN A 56 10.70 -14.54 18.90
C ASN A 56 11.96 -14.40 18.02
N SER A 57 11.87 -13.59 16.96
CA SER A 57 12.98 -13.29 16.04
C SER A 57 13.53 -14.49 15.24
N SER A 58 12.72 -15.52 15.07
CA SER A 58 13.09 -16.73 14.31
C SER A 58 11.90 -17.24 13.49
N PHE A 59 12.16 -17.81 12.32
CA PHE A 59 11.10 -18.46 11.56
C PHE A 59 10.53 -19.65 12.32
N VAL A 60 9.21 -19.66 12.47
CA VAL A 60 8.43 -20.85 12.85
C VAL A 60 7.80 -21.53 11.64
N TYR A 61 7.72 -20.81 10.52
CA TYR A 61 7.30 -21.33 9.23
C TYR A 61 7.94 -20.50 8.12
N LYS A 62 8.40 -21.16 7.04
CA LYS A 62 8.92 -20.50 5.85
C LYS A 62 8.72 -21.42 4.64
N LYS A 63 7.98 -20.95 3.62
CA LYS A 63 7.70 -21.72 2.41
C LYS A 63 7.34 -20.78 1.25
N SER A 64 7.53 -21.27 0.02
CA SER A 64 7.12 -20.60 -1.20
C SER A 64 6.21 -21.49 -2.02
N PHE A 65 5.27 -20.86 -2.75
CA PHE A 65 4.23 -21.50 -3.54
C PHE A 65 4.21 -20.88 -4.93
N GLY A 66 4.08 -21.68 -5.97
CA GLY A 66 4.02 -21.20 -7.35
C GLY A 66 5.39 -20.91 -7.97
N TYR A 67 5.39 -20.10 -9.03
CA TYR A 67 6.55 -19.88 -9.89
C TYR A 67 7.03 -18.42 -9.84
N ALA A 68 8.36 -18.25 -9.80
CA ALA A 68 9.04 -16.97 -9.96
C ALA A 68 9.04 -16.50 -11.42
N SER A 69 9.13 -17.43 -12.37
CA SER A 69 8.98 -17.16 -13.80
C SER A 69 8.18 -18.28 -14.44
N LEU A 70 7.07 -17.90 -15.05
CA LEU A 70 6.23 -18.84 -15.82
C LEU A 70 6.88 -19.18 -17.15
N GLU A 71 7.57 -18.23 -17.79
CA GLU A 71 8.24 -18.41 -19.09
C GLU A 71 9.37 -19.44 -19.01
N PHE A 72 10.09 -19.46 -17.90
CA PHE A 72 11.24 -20.34 -17.69
C PHE A 72 10.93 -21.53 -16.79
N GLY A 73 9.70 -21.63 -16.25
CA GLY A 73 9.31 -22.68 -15.32
C GLY A 73 10.12 -22.68 -14.00
N VAL A 74 10.58 -21.50 -13.55
CA VAL A 74 11.39 -21.36 -12.34
C VAL A 74 10.46 -21.25 -11.13
N PRO A 75 10.52 -22.19 -10.15
CA PRO A 75 9.71 -22.10 -8.95
C PRO A 75 10.16 -20.97 -8.03
N LEU A 76 9.22 -20.44 -7.22
CA LEU A 76 9.54 -19.55 -6.11
C LEU A 76 10.28 -20.31 -5.01
N THR A 77 11.22 -19.62 -4.37
CA THR A 77 11.94 -20.07 -3.17
C THR A 77 11.91 -18.96 -2.12
N PRO A 78 12.21 -19.23 -0.84
CA PRO A 78 12.31 -18.18 0.18
C PRO A 78 13.37 -17.12 -0.09
N GLU A 79 14.36 -17.44 -0.92
CA GLU A 79 15.39 -16.51 -1.40
C GLU A 79 14.95 -15.72 -2.65
N SER A 80 13.77 -16.02 -3.22
CA SER A 80 13.23 -15.24 -4.34
C SER A 80 13.06 -13.79 -3.94
N VAL A 81 13.46 -12.88 -4.83
CA VAL A 81 13.48 -11.45 -4.60
C VAL A 81 12.26 -10.83 -5.25
N PHE A 82 11.50 -10.08 -4.48
CA PHE A 82 10.29 -9.40 -4.91
C PHE A 82 10.46 -7.88 -4.83
N TYR A 83 9.77 -7.16 -5.70
CA TYR A 83 9.52 -5.75 -5.51
C TYR A 83 8.48 -5.60 -4.38
N VAL A 84 8.88 -5.03 -3.23
CA VAL A 84 8.02 -4.99 -2.05
C VAL A 84 7.13 -3.73 -1.97
N ALA A 85 7.11 -2.95 -3.03
CA ALA A 85 6.26 -1.75 -3.17
C ALA A 85 6.33 -0.85 -1.93
N SER A 86 5.19 -0.45 -1.34
CA SER A 86 5.15 0.52 -0.23
C SER A 86 5.76 0.02 1.09
N VAL A 87 6.04 -1.27 1.25
CA VAL A 87 6.88 -1.77 2.37
C VAL A 87 8.27 -1.10 2.35
N SER A 88 8.71 -0.59 1.19
CA SER A 88 9.94 0.23 1.02
C SER A 88 9.99 1.46 1.93
N LYS A 89 8.82 2.03 2.26
CA LYS A 89 8.72 3.29 3.01
C LYS A 89 9.37 3.21 4.39
N GLN A 90 9.33 2.06 5.03
CA GLN A 90 10.01 1.82 6.31
C GLN A 90 11.53 2.05 6.19
N PHE A 91 12.13 1.60 5.09
CA PHE A 91 13.57 1.71 4.84
C PHE A 91 13.98 3.11 4.40
N THR A 92 13.11 3.80 3.66
CA THR A 92 13.29 5.21 3.34
C THR A 92 13.21 6.06 4.61
N ALA A 93 12.21 5.84 5.45
CA ALA A 93 12.09 6.52 6.74
C ALA A 93 13.29 6.24 7.64
N ALA A 94 13.73 4.99 7.74
CA ALA A 94 14.93 4.62 8.47
C ALA A 94 16.17 5.36 7.93
N SER A 95 16.30 5.49 6.61
CA SER A 95 17.42 6.24 6.00
C SER A 95 17.38 7.72 6.37
N VAL A 96 16.19 8.35 6.36
CA VAL A 96 16.03 9.76 6.75
C VAL A 96 16.36 9.95 8.24
N VAL A 97 15.86 9.06 9.12
CA VAL A 97 16.15 9.10 10.56
C VAL A 97 17.64 8.92 10.83
N LEU A 98 18.28 7.94 10.16
CA LEU A 98 19.73 7.71 10.31
C LEU A 98 20.55 8.89 9.77
N ALA A 99 20.10 9.52 8.67
CA ALA A 99 20.73 10.74 8.17
C ALA A 99 20.64 11.90 9.18
N ALA A 100 19.50 12.02 9.86
CA ALA A 100 19.33 13.00 10.95
C ALA A 100 20.22 12.68 12.14
N GLU A 101 20.31 11.42 12.58
CA GLU A 101 21.22 11.00 13.65
C GLU A 101 22.70 11.26 13.33
N GLN A 102 23.07 11.22 12.05
CA GLN A 102 24.42 11.53 11.57
C GLN A 102 24.66 13.03 11.37
N GLY A 103 23.61 13.87 11.51
CA GLY A 103 23.71 15.33 11.41
C GLY A 103 23.68 15.87 9.99
N TYR A 104 23.30 15.08 8.98
CA TYR A 104 23.13 15.56 7.62
C TYR A 104 21.89 16.44 7.44
N LEU A 105 20.85 16.19 8.23
CA LEU A 105 19.58 16.92 8.19
C LEU A 105 18.91 16.94 9.56
N SER A 106 17.83 17.71 9.70
CA SER A 106 16.89 17.62 10.83
C SER A 106 15.52 17.23 10.31
N LEU A 107 14.78 16.39 11.05
CA LEU A 107 13.40 16.03 10.67
C LEU A 107 12.48 17.24 10.64
N ASP A 108 12.82 18.31 11.35
CA ASP A 108 12.06 19.56 11.42
C ASP A 108 12.56 20.62 10.42
N ASP A 109 13.55 20.30 9.58
CA ASP A 109 13.93 21.16 8.46
C ASP A 109 12.79 21.29 7.45
N ASP A 110 12.65 22.51 6.91
CA ASP A 110 11.81 22.76 5.73
C ASP A 110 12.41 22.06 4.50
N VAL A 111 11.54 21.44 3.70
CA VAL A 111 11.95 20.70 2.49
C VAL A 111 12.69 21.59 1.49
N HIS A 112 12.36 22.88 1.41
CA HIS A 112 13.01 23.83 0.50
C HIS A 112 14.51 24.04 0.78
N LYS A 113 14.96 23.72 1.99
CA LYS A 113 16.39 23.70 2.30
C LYS A 113 17.17 22.73 1.40
N TYR A 114 16.54 21.67 0.96
CA TYR A 114 17.12 20.62 0.13
C TYR A 114 16.61 20.64 -1.30
N LEU A 115 15.36 21.06 -1.50
CA LEU A 115 14.65 21.10 -2.78
C LEU A 115 14.15 22.53 -3.07
N PRO A 116 15.06 23.50 -3.29
CA PRO A 116 14.70 24.91 -3.48
C PRO A 116 13.90 25.16 -4.76
N GLU A 117 13.84 24.20 -5.68
CA GLU A 117 13.02 24.26 -6.89
C GLU A 117 11.53 24.01 -6.65
N LEU A 118 11.12 23.49 -5.49
CA LEU A 118 9.71 23.38 -5.14
C LEU A 118 9.08 24.78 -5.05
N PRO A 119 7.82 24.95 -5.50
CA PRO A 119 7.12 26.24 -5.36
C PRO A 119 6.99 26.67 -3.91
N ASP A 120 6.92 27.98 -3.69
CA ASP A 120 6.48 28.52 -2.40
C ASP A 120 4.97 28.31 -2.26
N TYR A 121 4.58 27.44 -1.34
CA TYR A 121 3.19 27.13 -1.04
C TYR A 121 2.58 28.06 0.01
N GLY A 122 3.32 29.07 0.47
CA GLY A 122 2.93 29.96 1.57
C GLY A 122 2.98 29.31 2.96
N HIS A 123 3.49 28.11 3.05
CA HIS A 123 3.61 27.31 4.28
C HIS A 123 4.91 26.52 4.26
N SER A 124 5.53 26.40 5.43
CA SER A 124 6.66 25.46 5.61
C SER A 124 6.18 24.01 5.57
N VAL A 125 6.91 23.17 4.85
CA VAL A 125 6.68 21.73 4.79
C VAL A 125 7.89 21.02 5.39
N THR A 126 7.74 20.42 6.55
CA THR A 126 8.85 19.75 7.23
C THR A 126 9.04 18.30 6.75
N LEU A 127 10.27 17.78 6.84
CA LEU A 127 10.56 16.38 6.52
C LEU A 127 9.76 15.43 7.43
N ARG A 128 9.48 15.82 8.67
CA ARG A 128 8.63 15.08 9.60
C ARG A 128 7.21 14.96 9.07
N GLN A 129 6.61 16.04 8.57
CA GLN A 129 5.28 16.00 7.96
C GLN A 129 5.23 15.10 6.72
N MET A 130 6.30 15.08 5.92
CA MET A 130 6.40 14.17 4.78
C MET A 130 6.48 12.69 5.22
N LEU A 131 7.28 12.38 6.26
CA LEU A 131 7.37 11.03 6.84
C LEU A 131 6.02 10.52 7.36
N HIS A 132 5.20 11.41 7.93
CA HIS A 132 3.89 11.08 8.48
C HIS A 132 2.73 11.26 7.48
N GLN A 133 3.02 11.57 6.19
CA GLN A 133 1.98 11.74 5.17
C GLN A 133 1.01 12.90 5.46
N THR A 134 1.51 13.98 6.08
CA THR A 134 0.73 15.17 6.43
C THR A 134 1.21 16.44 5.75
N SER A 135 2.08 16.33 4.74
CA SER A 135 2.65 17.47 4.01
C SER A 135 1.67 18.19 3.10
N GLY A 136 0.65 17.49 2.59
CA GLY A 136 -0.25 17.96 1.56
C GLY A 136 0.26 17.83 0.12
N PHE A 137 1.44 17.25 -0.13
CA PHE A 137 1.89 17.00 -1.50
C PHE A 137 0.94 16.07 -2.26
N ARG A 138 0.58 16.47 -3.49
CA ARG A 138 -0.20 15.65 -4.41
C ARG A 138 0.57 14.39 -4.82
N ASP A 139 -0.13 13.29 -5.04
CA ASP A 139 0.48 12.01 -5.40
C ASP A 139 0.91 11.98 -6.88
N PHE A 140 2.16 11.63 -7.15
CA PHE A 140 2.68 11.65 -8.52
C PHE A 140 2.07 10.58 -9.42
N PHE A 141 1.63 9.42 -8.92
CA PHE A 141 0.92 8.43 -9.74
C PHE A 141 -0.42 8.98 -10.23
N ASP A 142 -1.13 9.68 -9.36
CA ASP A 142 -2.35 10.38 -9.70
C ASP A 142 -2.09 11.46 -10.77
N LEU A 143 -1.07 12.30 -10.55
CA LEU A 143 -0.71 13.36 -11.49
C LEU A 143 -0.36 12.80 -12.89
N ILE A 144 0.34 11.66 -12.96
CA ILE A 144 0.64 10.98 -14.23
C ILE A 144 -0.65 10.50 -14.91
N ALA A 145 -1.53 9.84 -14.16
CA ALA A 145 -2.80 9.33 -14.69
C ALA A 145 -3.68 10.47 -15.22
N LEU A 146 -3.77 11.56 -14.46
CA LEU A 146 -4.49 12.78 -14.85
C LEU A 146 -3.84 13.51 -16.01
N ALA A 147 -2.53 13.43 -16.20
CA ALA A 147 -1.87 13.94 -17.39
C ALA A 147 -2.12 13.08 -18.65
N GLY A 148 -2.80 11.93 -18.52
CA GLY A 148 -3.07 10.98 -19.60
C GLY A 148 -1.95 9.96 -19.83
N GLY A 149 -0.98 9.90 -18.91
CA GLY A 149 0.06 8.87 -18.88
C GLY A 149 -0.40 7.59 -18.22
N LYS A 150 0.35 6.53 -18.44
CA LYS A 150 0.19 5.26 -17.72
C LYS A 150 1.36 5.09 -16.75
N PRO A 151 1.18 4.38 -15.64
CA PRO A 151 2.29 4.10 -14.73
C PRO A 151 3.51 3.48 -15.40
N GLY A 152 3.33 2.69 -16.45
CA GLY A 152 4.42 2.11 -17.25
C GLY A 152 5.14 3.09 -18.19
N ASP A 153 4.61 4.29 -18.40
CA ASP A 153 5.20 5.33 -19.24
C ASP A 153 6.20 6.22 -18.46
N ILE A 154 6.40 5.93 -17.17
CA ILE A 154 7.31 6.69 -16.31
C ILE A 154 8.74 6.52 -16.79
N GLY A 155 9.33 7.62 -17.29
CA GLY A 155 10.68 7.60 -17.82
C GLY A 155 11.76 7.61 -16.74
N SER A 156 11.71 8.56 -15.81
CA SER A 156 12.76 8.73 -14.81
C SER A 156 12.27 9.46 -13.56
N ALA A 157 13.01 9.31 -12.44
CA ALA A 157 12.79 10.09 -11.23
C ALA A 157 12.84 11.61 -11.48
N VAL A 158 13.68 12.05 -12.44
CA VAL A 158 13.80 13.46 -12.82
C VAL A 158 12.51 14.00 -13.45
N ASP A 159 11.83 13.20 -14.28
CA ASP A 159 10.58 13.64 -14.94
C ASP A 159 9.43 13.72 -13.91
N ILE A 160 9.41 12.82 -12.95
CA ILE A 160 8.45 12.88 -11.84
C ILE A 160 8.72 14.08 -10.94
N LEU A 161 9.98 14.36 -10.61
CA LEU A 161 10.32 15.55 -9.85
C LEU A 161 9.85 16.83 -10.56
N LYS A 162 10.05 16.94 -11.89
CA LYS A 162 9.54 18.06 -12.70
C LYS A 162 8.01 18.18 -12.61
N LEU A 163 7.29 17.05 -12.62
CA LEU A 163 5.83 17.04 -12.49
C LEU A 163 5.39 17.54 -11.11
N VAL A 164 6.05 17.08 -10.04
CA VAL A 164 5.77 17.53 -8.66
C VAL A 164 6.10 19.01 -8.48
N VAL A 165 7.23 19.48 -9.01
CA VAL A 165 7.65 20.90 -8.95
C VAL A 165 6.69 21.84 -9.68
N ARG A 166 5.98 21.38 -10.70
CA ARG A 166 4.96 22.19 -11.40
C ARG A 166 3.67 22.42 -10.58
N GLN A 167 3.45 21.66 -9.50
CA GLN A 167 2.23 21.77 -8.71
C GLN A 167 2.19 23.06 -7.90
N LYS A 168 1.26 23.96 -8.22
CA LYS A 168 1.17 25.30 -7.63
C LYS A 168 0.56 25.31 -6.22
N ARG A 169 -0.10 24.22 -5.82
CA ARG A 169 -0.83 24.11 -4.54
C ARG A 169 -0.65 22.74 -3.92
N LEU A 170 -0.75 22.69 -2.61
CA LEU A 170 -0.88 21.45 -1.84
C LEU A 170 -2.36 21.02 -1.77
N ASN A 171 -2.60 19.75 -1.41
CA ASN A 171 -3.94 19.23 -1.15
C ASN A 171 -4.60 19.91 0.06
N ASN A 172 -3.80 20.20 1.08
CA ASN A 172 -4.20 20.77 2.37
C ASN A 172 -3.03 21.55 2.99
N VAL A 173 -3.32 22.34 4.00
CA VAL A 173 -2.29 23.00 4.82
C VAL A 173 -1.43 21.91 5.49
N PRO A 174 -0.08 22.01 5.43
CA PRO A 174 0.80 21.04 6.05
C PRO A 174 0.45 20.79 7.53
N GLY A 175 0.31 19.54 7.91
CA GLY A 175 -0.09 19.10 9.25
C GLY A 175 -1.59 19.15 9.54
N ALA A 176 -2.44 19.66 8.64
CA ALA A 176 -3.88 19.74 8.90
C ALA A 176 -4.61 18.40 8.72
N GLU A 177 -4.17 17.60 7.77
CA GLU A 177 -4.79 16.32 7.42
C GLU A 177 -3.72 15.27 7.12
N TRP A 178 -4.08 14.01 7.34
CA TRP A 178 -3.37 12.88 6.76
C TRP A 178 -3.84 12.68 5.31
N ASN A 179 -2.89 12.62 4.39
CA ASN A 179 -3.16 12.32 2.99
C ASN A 179 -1.98 11.53 2.40
N TYR A 180 -2.22 10.25 2.12
CA TYR A 180 -1.17 9.38 1.59
C TYR A 180 -0.69 9.86 0.22
N SER A 181 0.61 10.09 0.10
CA SER A 181 1.23 10.50 -1.15
C SER A 181 2.61 9.86 -1.34
N ASN A 182 2.80 9.19 -2.46
CA ASN A 182 4.09 8.63 -2.84
C ASN A 182 5.11 9.72 -3.15
N SER A 183 4.68 10.93 -3.51
CA SER A 183 5.54 12.09 -3.71
C SER A 183 6.35 12.42 -2.45
N ASN A 184 5.77 12.28 -1.26
CA ASN A 184 6.49 12.49 -0.01
C ASN A 184 7.77 11.65 0.07
N TYR A 185 7.65 10.37 -0.19
CA TYR A 185 8.76 9.43 -0.04
C TYR A 185 9.75 9.48 -1.21
N LEU A 186 9.29 9.83 -2.41
CA LEU A 186 10.16 10.15 -3.54
C LEU A 186 11.04 11.38 -3.22
N LEU A 187 10.42 12.47 -2.73
CA LEU A 187 11.13 13.68 -2.35
C LEU A 187 12.07 13.44 -1.16
N LEU A 188 11.69 12.60 -0.18
CA LEU A 188 12.56 12.21 0.92
C LEU A 188 13.81 11.44 0.44
N ALA A 189 13.68 10.60 -0.60
CA ALA A 189 14.83 9.95 -1.21
C ALA A 189 15.81 10.98 -1.81
N GLU A 190 15.27 11.98 -2.51
CA GLU A 190 16.07 13.08 -3.06
C GLU A 190 16.69 13.95 -1.95
N VAL A 191 15.96 14.21 -0.85
CA VAL A 191 16.50 14.91 0.34
C VAL A 191 17.70 14.15 0.92
N VAL A 192 17.59 12.82 1.09
CA VAL A 192 18.73 12.01 1.57
C VAL A 192 19.91 12.14 0.63
N GLN A 193 19.69 12.09 -0.69
CA GLN A 193 20.75 12.23 -1.68
C GLN A 193 21.45 13.58 -1.58
N ARG A 194 20.70 14.68 -1.52
CA ARG A 194 21.29 16.04 -1.48
C ARG A 194 21.97 16.32 -0.15
N ALA A 195 21.41 15.87 0.95
CA ALA A 195 21.99 16.06 2.29
C ALA A 195 23.26 15.24 2.51
N SER A 196 23.24 13.95 2.12
CA SER A 196 24.36 13.03 2.37
C SER A 196 25.36 12.92 1.21
N ARG A 197 24.98 13.39 0.01
CA ARG A 197 25.69 13.20 -1.27
C ARG A 197 25.81 11.74 -1.70
N LYS A 198 24.90 10.88 -1.25
CA LYS A 198 24.77 9.47 -1.62
C LYS A 198 23.34 9.21 -2.08
N SER A 199 23.15 8.42 -3.14
CA SER A 199 21.79 8.00 -3.50
C SER A 199 21.12 7.28 -2.32
N LEU A 200 19.78 7.25 -2.29
CA LEU A 200 19.06 6.49 -1.26
C LEU A 200 19.51 5.02 -1.26
N ALA A 201 19.73 4.41 -2.43
CA ALA A 201 20.22 3.05 -2.57
C ALA A 201 21.59 2.87 -1.90
N GLN A 202 22.53 3.77 -2.18
CA GLN A 202 23.85 3.73 -1.55
C GLN A 202 23.78 3.97 -0.05
N PHE A 203 23.01 4.99 0.40
CA PHE A 203 22.89 5.32 1.81
C PHE A 203 22.27 4.15 2.61
N ALA A 204 21.17 3.56 2.11
CA ALA A 204 20.53 2.43 2.75
C ALA A 204 21.41 1.17 2.75
N ALA A 205 22.14 0.91 1.67
CA ALA A 205 23.08 -0.21 1.61
C ALA A 205 24.13 -0.12 2.72
N GLU A 206 24.75 1.04 2.90
CA GLU A 206 25.82 1.25 3.88
C GLU A 206 25.30 1.29 5.34
N ASN A 207 24.11 1.84 5.56
CA ASN A 207 23.61 2.13 6.91
C ASN A 207 22.55 1.14 7.41
N ILE A 208 21.93 0.35 6.52
CA ILE A 208 20.86 -0.59 6.88
C ILE A 208 21.20 -2.00 6.41
N PHE A 209 21.35 -2.22 5.09
CA PHE A 209 21.39 -3.57 4.54
C PHE A 209 22.66 -4.33 4.91
N GLN A 210 23.84 -3.73 4.71
CA GLN A 210 25.13 -4.32 5.07
C GLN A 210 25.28 -4.57 6.59
N PRO A 211 24.96 -3.59 7.47
CA PRO A 211 25.02 -3.81 8.92
C PRO A 211 24.09 -4.90 9.44
N LEU A 212 22.94 -5.11 8.80
CA LEU A 212 22.01 -6.19 9.15
C LEU A 212 22.31 -7.52 8.45
N GLY A 213 23.13 -7.51 7.39
CA GLY A 213 23.43 -8.66 6.58
C GLY A 213 22.36 -9.03 5.55
N MET A 214 21.53 -8.05 5.14
CA MET A 214 20.46 -8.19 4.13
C MET A 214 21.07 -8.22 2.72
N LYS A 215 21.43 -9.41 2.22
CA LYS A 215 22.23 -9.58 0.99
C LYS A 215 21.40 -9.55 -0.29
N HIS A 216 20.11 -9.77 -0.18
CA HIS A 216 19.15 -9.82 -1.29
C HIS A 216 18.25 -8.59 -1.32
N THR A 217 18.63 -7.54 -0.56
CA THR A 217 17.85 -6.29 -0.45
C THR A 217 18.62 -5.12 -1.02
N LEU A 218 17.95 -4.38 -1.91
CA LEU A 218 18.47 -3.16 -2.51
C LEU A 218 17.33 -2.22 -2.92
N PHE A 219 17.59 -0.92 -2.91
CA PHE A 219 16.76 0.01 -3.69
C PHE A 219 17.17 -0.09 -5.16
N PHE A 220 16.19 -0.36 -6.02
CA PHE A 220 16.38 -0.57 -7.45
C PHE A 220 16.29 0.78 -8.17
N ASP A 221 17.38 1.58 -8.08
CA ASP A 221 17.53 2.92 -8.64
C ASP A 221 18.23 2.94 -10.02
N ASP A 222 18.47 1.77 -10.57
CA ASP A 222 18.96 1.56 -11.94
C ASP A 222 18.23 0.36 -12.56
N ASN A 223 17.36 0.62 -13.52
CA ASN A 223 16.54 -0.41 -14.17
C ASN A 223 17.32 -1.35 -15.09
N THR A 224 18.61 -1.10 -15.29
CA THR A 224 19.52 -1.98 -16.05
C THR A 224 20.19 -3.03 -15.17
N LEU A 225 20.05 -2.94 -13.83
CA LEU A 225 20.68 -3.89 -12.92
C LEU A 225 20.05 -5.28 -13.02
N VAL A 226 20.92 -6.29 -13.06
CA VAL A 226 20.48 -7.67 -12.90
C VAL A 226 20.31 -7.96 -11.42
N VAL A 227 19.08 -8.24 -10.99
CA VAL A 227 18.77 -8.65 -9.62
C VAL A 227 18.66 -10.18 -9.59
N PRO A 228 19.65 -10.90 -9.00
CA PRO A 228 19.59 -12.35 -8.90
C PRO A 228 18.33 -12.83 -8.15
N ASN A 229 17.75 -13.95 -8.59
CA ASN A 229 16.55 -14.56 -8.03
C ASN A 229 15.28 -13.68 -8.08
N ARG A 230 15.26 -12.61 -8.89
CA ARG A 230 14.08 -11.77 -9.04
C ARG A 230 12.91 -12.55 -9.61
N ALA A 231 11.78 -12.54 -8.92
CA ALA A 231 10.51 -13.04 -9.44
C ALA A 231 9.95 -12.05 -10.46
N ALA A 232 9.42 -12.56 -11.59
CA ALA A 232 8.68 -11.75 -12.54
C ALA A 232 7.27 -11.43 -12.00
N ALA A 233 6.72 -10.28 -12.39
CA ALA A 233 5.40 -9.83 -11.97
C ALA A 233 4.32 -10.27 -12.96
N TYR A 234 3.12 -10.59 -12.48
CA TYR A 234 2.03 -11.10 -13.29
C TYR A 234 0.68 -10.47 -12.93
N ASP A 235 -0.13 -10.26 -13.98
CA ASP A 235 -1.54 -9.91 -13.87
C ASP A 235 -2.43 -11.06 -14.31
N PRO A 236 -3.65 -11.20 -13.74
CA PRO A 236 -4.64 -12.12 -14.27
C PRO A 236 -5.07 -11.69 -15.66
N GLY A 237 -4.95 -12.58 -16.63
CA GLY A 237 -5.45 -12.41 -17.98
C GLY A 237 -6.79 -13.11 -18.19
N LYS A 238 -7.35 -12.99 -19.40
CA LYS A 238 -8.58 -13.68 -19.77
C LYS A 238 -8.37 -15.20 -19.87
N ASN A 239 -9.40 -15.96 -19.54
CA ASN A 239 -9.44 -17.43 -19.68
C ASN A 239 -8.36 -18.18 -18.86
N GLY A 240 -8.02 -17.67 -17.66
CA GLY A 240 -7.04 -18.28 -16.76
C GLY A 240 -5.58 -18.15 -17.21
N LYS A 241 -5.31 -17.32 -18.22
CA LYS A 241 -3.93 -16.96 -18.59
C LYS A 241 -3.40 -15.88 -17.66
N PHE A 242 -2.07 -15.77 -17.56
CA PHE A 242 -1.39 -14.68 -16.89
C PHE A 242 -0.70 -13.79 -17.92
N LEU A 243 -0.64 -12.51 -17.63
CA LEU A 243 0.08 -11.50 -18.41
C LEU A 243 1.32 -11.08 -17.60
N VAL A 244 2.46 -11.01 -18.25
CA VAL A 244 3.68 -10.48 -17.61
C VAL A 244 3.52 -8.97 -17.47
N ASP A 245 3.77 -8.48 -16.29
CA ASP A 245 3.82 -7.04 -16.04
C ASP A 245 5.28 -6.55 -16.05
N TRP A 246 5.63 -5.83 -17.09
CA TRP A 246 6.97 -5.24 -17.27
C TRP A 246 7.08 -3.82 -16.70
N SER A 247 6.03 -3.29 -16.08
CA SER A 247 5.96 -1.89 -15.65
C SER A 247 6.93 -1.54 -14.51
N THR A 248 7.57 -2.53 -13.89
CA THR A 248 8.62 -2.32 -12.88
C THR A 248 10.00 -1.96 -13.47
N SER A 249 10.02 -1.40 -14.68
CA SER A 249 11.26 -1.00 -15.35
C SER A 249 11.68 0.44 -15.08
N TYR A 250 11.08 1.13 -14.11
CA TYR A 250 11.48 2.48 -13.72
C TYR A 250 12.40 2.49 -12.48
N ASP A 251 13.17 3.55 -12.37
CA ASP A 251 14.20 3.77 -11.35
C ASP A 251 13.73 4.61 -10.15
N LEU A 252 12.40 4.63 -9.89
CA LEU A 252 11.82 5.39 -8.80
C LEU A 252 11.99 4.69 -7.46
N VAL A 253 12.69 5.33 -6.55
CA VAL A 253 12.93 4.82 -5.19
C VAL A 253 12.37 5.78 -4.13
N GLY A 254 12.11 5.25 -2.96
CA GLY A 254 11.61 6.00 -1.81
C GLY A 254 10.21 5.58 -1.40
N GLY A 255 9.18 5.91 -2.19
CA GLY A 255 7.81 5.44 -1.98
C GLY A 255 7.62 3.95 -2.29
N GLY A 256 8.51 3.42 -3.12
CA GLY A 256 8.66 2.04 -3.57
C GLY A 256 10.12 1.79 -3.91
N GLY A 257 10.37 0.88 -4.86
CA GLY A 257 11.69 0.65 -5.42
C GLY A 257 12.57 -0.32 -4.62
N LEU A 258 12.14 -0.80 -3.46
CA LEU A 258 12.89 -1.81 -2.72
C LEU A 258 12.62 -3.21 -3.30
N MET A 259 13.70 -3.91 -3.59
CA MET A 259 13.72 -5.35 -3.84
C MET A 259 14.15 -6.05 -2.56
N SER A 260 13.45 -7.12 -2.16
CA SER A 260 13.80 -7.89 -0.95
C SER A 260 13.27 -9.32 -1.01
N SER A 261 13.70 -10.14 -0.06
CA SER A 261 13.26 -11.52 0.14
C SER A 261 12.70 -11.72 1.54
N VAL A 262 11.96 -12.81 1.73
CA VAL A 262 11.45 -13.20 3.06
C VAL A 262 12.61 -13.37 4.06
N ASP A 263 13.74 -13.91 3.63
CA ASP A 263 14.91 -14.12 4.48
C ASP A 263 15.54 -12.81 4.96
N ASP A 264 15.63 -11.83 4.09
CA ASP A 264 16.19 -10.52 4.46
C ASP A 264 15.22 -9.72 5.34
N LEU A 265 13.91 -9.83 5.10
CA LEU A 265 12.91 -9.18 5.96
C LEU A 265 12.89 -9.76 7.39
N LEU A 266 13.30 -11.03 7.62
CA LEU A 266 13.57 -11.52 8.98
C LEU A 266 14.69 -10.72 9.66
N LEU A 267 15.73 -10.33 8.92
CA LEU A 267 16.84 -9.55 9.49
C LEU A 267 16.39 -8.15 9.86
N TRP A 268 15.50 -7.56 9.06
CA TRP A 268 14.82 -6.31 9.37
C TRP A 268 13.90 -6.45 10.59
N ASP A 269 13.09 -7.51 10.67
CA ASP A 269 12.22 -7.82 11.82
C ASP A 269 13.03 -7.91 13.13
N ARG A 270 14.17 -8.57 13.10
CA ARG A 270 15.09 -8.66 14.23
C ARG A 270 15.55 -7.30 14.74
N ASN A 271 15.72 -6.32 13.85
CA ASN A 271 16.17 -4.99 14.23
C ASN A 271 15.15 -4.27 15.11
N PHE A 272 13.84 -4.51 14.96
CA PHE A 272 12.82 -3.95 15.83
C PHE A 272 12.95 -4.41 17.29
N SER A 273 13.48 -5.60 17.53
CA SER A 273 13.76 -6.12 18.87
C SER A 273 15.16 -5.78 19.34
N ALA A 274 16.15 -5.84 18.45
CA ALA A 274 17.57 -5.68 18.79
C ALA A 274 18.03 -4.22 18.77
N ASN A 275 17.31 -3.35 18.06
CA ASN A 275 17.61 -1.92 17.83
C ASN A 275 19.09 -1.67 17.51
N LYS A 276 19.62 -2.46 16.55
CA LYS A 276 21.06 -2.53 16.25
C LYS A 276 21.55 -1.32 15.46
N LEU A 277 20.65 -0.70 14.68
CA LEU A 277 20.98 0.42 13.81
C LEU A 277 20.90 1.76 14.56
N GLY A 278 21.71 2.72 14.10
CA GLY A 278 21.69 4.09 14.60
C GLY A 278 22.18 4.22 16.05
N LYS A 279 21.71 5.26 16.74
CA LYS A 279 22.06 5.58 18.13
C LYS A 279 21.11 4.97 19.16
N GLY A 280 20.33 3.95 18.78
CA GLY A 280 19.37 3.28 19.67
C GLY A 280 17.99 3.92 19.74
N THR A 281 17.72 4.95 18.94
CA THR A 281 16.40 5.63 18.89
C THR A 281 15.61 5.34 17.61
N LEU A 282 16.22 4.64 16.64
CA LEU A 282 15.62 4.41 15.32
C LEU A 282 14.23 3.78 15.40
N VAL A 283 14.10 2.67 16.13
CA VAL A 283 12.81 1.94 16.23
C VAL A 283 11.74 2.81 16.88
N GLN A 284 12.09 3.52 17.97
CA GLN A 284 11.17 4.44 18.65
C GLN A 284 10.69 5.54 17.70
N GLN A 285 11.57 6.07 16.85
CA GLN A 285 11.19 7.09 15.86
C GLN A 285 10.31 6.51 14.76
N LEU A 286 10.66 5.35 14.22
CA LEU A 286 9.85 4.68 13.19
C LEU A 286 8.44 4.36 13.68
N GLU A 287 8.27 4.02 14.96
CA GLU A 287 6.97 3.70 15.57
C GLU A 287 6.32 4.93 16.26
N SER A 288 6.82 6.14 16.02
CA SER A 288 6.16 7.36 16.52
C SER A 288 5.01 7.76 15.61
N ARG A 289 3.80 7.87 16.16
CA ARG A 289 2.61 8.34 15.42
C ARG A 289 2.77 9.80 15.01
N GLY A 290 2.24 10.15 13.84
CA GLY A 290 2.09 11.53 13.45
C GLY A 290 1.07 12.27 14.33
N VAL A 291 1.22 13.58 14.41
CA VAL A 291 0.31 14.45 15.16
C VAL A 291 -0.11 15.59 14.23
N LEU A 292 -1.41 15.80 14.11
CA LEU A 292 -1.99 16.87 13.32
C LEU A 292 -1.91 18.22 14.06
N ASN A 293 -2.16 19.31 13.35
CA ASN A 293 -2.12 20.67 13.90
C ASN A 293 -3.15 20.92 15.02
N ASP A 294 -4.23 20.14 15.06
CA ASP A 294 -5.25 20.17 16.10
C ASP A 294 -4.89 19.33 17.34
N GLY A 295 -3.75 18.66 17.33
CA GLY A 295 -3.25 17.80 18.39
C GLY A 295 -3.70 16.33 18.30
N ASN A 296 -4.53 15.97 17.33
CA ASN A 296 -4.95 14.58 17.13
C ASN A 296 -3.78 13.73 16.62
N GLN A 297 -3.63 12.54 17.20
CA GLN A 297 -2.69 11.55 16.70
C GLN A 297 -3.31 10.75 15.56
N ILE A 298 -2.50 10.49 14.54
CA ILE A 298 -2.86 9.63 13.43
C ILE A 298 -2.20 8.25 13.55
N ASN A 299 -2.75 7.27 12.89
CA ASN A 299 -2.20 5.90 12.93
C ASN A 299 -0.96 5.72 12.06
N TYR A 300 -0.70 6.64 11.14
CA TYR A 300 0.49 6.58 10.32
C TYR A 300 1.71 7.08 11.09
N ALA A 301 2.70 6.22 11.21
CA ALA A 301 4.02 6.53 11.75
C ALA A 301 5.01 6.79 10.60
N MET A 302 6.30 6.57 10.79
CA MET A 302 7.30 6.81 9.74
C MET A 302 7.43 5.57 8.83
N GLY A 303 6.56 5.48 7.82
CA GLY A 303 6.51 4.33 6.89
C GLY A 303 5.87 3.07 7.48
N LEU A 304 5.11 3.22 8.56
CA LEU A 304 4.37 2.17 9.25
C LEU A 304 2.96 2.65 9.59
N ILE A 305 2.00 1.76 9.55
CA ILE A 305 0.65 1.93 10.10
C ILE A 305 0.62 1.22 11.46
N LEU A 306 0.28 1.97 12.51
CA LEU A 306 0.14 1.44 13.87
C LEU A 306 -1.34 1.25 14.17
N GLY A 307 -1.82 0.06 13.91
CA GLY A 307 -3.22 -0.32 14.01
C GLY A 307 -3.53 -1.21 15.21
N GLU A 308 -4.66 -1.87 15.10
CA GLU A 308 -5.11 -2.91 16.02
C GLU A 308 -5.80 -4.01 15.20
N TYR A 309 -5.47 -5.26 15.46
CA TYR A 309 -6.18 -6.40 14.91
C TYR A 309 -6.72 -7.28 16.04
N ARG A 310 -8.05 -7.39 16.15
CA ARG A 310 -8.75 -8.22 17.12
C ARG A 310 -8.24 -8.02 18.57
N GLY A 311 -8.12 -6.74 18.98
CA GLY A 311 -7.70 -6.35 20.32
C GLY A 311 -6.20 -6.36 20.57
N GLN A 312 -5.37 -6.64 19.56
CA GLN A 312 -3.93 -6.64 19.68
C GLN A 312 -3.31 -5.54 18.81
N PRO A 313 -2.41 -4.70 19.37
CA PRO A 313 -1.70 -3.69 18.61
C PRO A 313 -0.89 -4.29 17.46
N THR A 314 -0.97 -3.68 16.29
CA THR A 314 -0.19 -4.02 15.10
C THR A 314 0.75 -2.89 14.69
N ALA A 315 1.81 -3.24 13.97
CA ALA A 315 2.66 -2.34 13.21
C ALA A 315 2.89 -2.99 11.83
N GLU A 316 2.39 -2.37 10.77
CA GLU A 316 2.35 -3.00 9.46
C GLU A 316 2.51 -2.02 8.32
N HIS A 317 2.81 -2.52 7.15
CA HIS A 317 2.62 -1.82 5.89
C HIS A 317 2.43 -2.82 4.76
N SER A 318 1.35 -2.65 4.02
CA SER A 318 1.11 -3.37 2.77
C SER A 318 1.88 -2.74 1.61
N GLY A 319 2.01 -3.49 0.52
CA GLY A 319 2.59 -2.98 -0.71
C GLY A 319 1.87 -3.50 -1.94
N ALA A 320 1.50 -2.59 -2.82
CA ALA A 320 0.89 -2.92 -4.11
C ALA A 320 1.55 -2.08 -5.20
N ASN A 321 2.12 -2.73 -6.18
CA ASN A 321 2.61 -2.06 -7.37
C ASN A 321 2.68 -3.06 -8.51
N PHE A 322 1.99 -2.74 -9.62
CA PHE A 322 1.91 -3.63 -10.77
C PHE A 322 1.50 -5.05 -10.35
N GLY A 323 2.15 -6.08 -10.87
CA GLY A 323 1.91 -7.47 -10.53
C GLY A 323 2.41 -7.93 -9.16
N TYR A 324 3.02 -7.06 -8.35
CA TYR A 324 3.48 -7.44 -7.01
C TYR A 324 2.51 -7.01 -5.91
N ARG A 325 2.37 -7.87 -4.90
CA ARG A 325 1.66 -7.60 -3.63
C ARG A 325 2.52 -8.05 -2.47
N SER A 326 2.58 -7.26 -1.43
CA SER A 326 3.35 -7.58 -0.23
C SER A 326 2.59 -7.19 1.03
N GLU A 327 2.89 -7.90 2.11
CA GLU A 327 2.46 -7.54 3.45
C GLU A 327 3.58 -7.85 4.44
N TYR A 328 3.81 -6.89 5.34
CA TYR A 328 4.66 -7.07 6.49
C TYR A 328 3.89 -6.64 7.75
N LEU A 329 3.24 -7.62 8.37
CA LEU A 329 2.41 -7.48 9.57
C LEU A 329 3.19 -7.90 10.81
N ARG A 330 3.20 -7.05 11.84
CA ARG A 330 3.85 -7.31 13.12
C ARG A 330 2.86 -7.15 14.28
N PHE A 331 2.98 -8.03 15.26
CA PHE A 331 2.38 -7.94 16.58
C PHE A 331 3.50 -7.77 17.61
N PRO A 332 3.90 -6.54 17.93
CA PRO A 332 5.09 -6.29 18.76
C PRO A 332 5.02 -6.95 20.14
N GLN A 333 3.85 -6.94 20.79
CA GLN A 333 3.65 -7.52 22.12
C GLN A 333 3.76 -9.05 22.11
N GLN A 334 3.30 -9.71 21.05
CA GLN A 334 3.37 -11.16 20.87
C GLN A 334 4.71 -11.61 20.28
N ARG A 335 5.59 -10.66 19.90
CA ARG A 335 6.85 -10.93 19.18
C ARG A 335 6.61 -11.84 17.97
N PHE A 336 5.54 -11.54 17.25
CA PHE A 336 5.06 -12.29 16.11
C PHE A 336 5.03 -11.40 14.88
N SER A 337 5.42 -11.95 13.71
CA SER A 337 5.29 -11.25 12.43
C SER A 337 4.93 -12.23 11.32
N ALA A 338 4.13 -11.76 10.37
CA ALA A 338 3.83 -12.45 9.13
C ALA A 338 4.31 -11.63 7.94
N ILE A 339 5.09 -12.25 7.06
CA ILE A 339 5.60 -11.67 5.82
C ILE A 339 4.98 -12.47 4.68
N VAL A 340 4.29 -11.79 3.76
CA VAL A 340 3.71 -12.38 2.56
C VAL A 340 4.14 -11.56 1.36
N LEU A 341 4.93 -12.17 0.44
CA LEU A 341 5.43 -11.53 -0.77
C LEU A 341 4.91 -12.31 -1.98
N CYS A 342 4.11 -11.68 -2.83
CA CYS A 342 3.49 -12.32 -3.99
C CYS A 342 3.85 -11.61 -5.29
N ASN A 343 3.95 -12.37 -6.38
CA ASN A 343 4.18 -11.88 -7.74
C ASN A 343 2.92 -11.96 -8.62
N LEU A 344 1.75 -11.80 -8.02
CA LEU A 344 0.45 -11.78 -8.69
C LEU A 344 -0.38 -10.61 -8.16
N SER A 345 -0.86 -9.72 -9.05
CA SER A 345 -1.59 -8.49 -8.69
C SER A 345 -2.92 -8.74 -7.97
N SER A 346 -3.54 -9.89 -8.14
CA SER A 346 -4.80 -10.27 -7.46
C SER A 346 -4.59 -11.01 -6.12
N ALA A 347 -3.36 -11.09 -5.60
CA ALA A 347 -3.10 -11.73 -4.32
C ALA A 347 -3.48 -10.82 -3.15
N GLY A 348 -4.42 -11.23 -2.30
CA GLY A 348 -4.84 -10.50 -1.08
C GLY A 348 -3.88 -10.73 0.07
N THR A 349 -2.71 -10.08 0.06
CA THR A 349 -1.62 -10.35 1.02
C THR A 349 -1.95 -9.92 2.44
N VAL A 350 -2.69 -8.82 2.63
CA VAL A 350 -3.14 -8.35 3.96
C VAL A 350 -4.07 -9.38 4.60
N GLY A 351 -5.11 -9.81 3.88
CA GLY A 351 -6.04 -10.83 4.37
C GLY A 351 -5.35 -12.16 4.66
N LEU A 352 -4.36 -12.57 3.86
CA LEU A 352 -3.56 -13.77 4.10
C LEU A 352 -2.70 -13.65 5.37
N ALA A 353 -2.08 -12.48 5.60
CA ALA A 353 -1.28 -12.24 6.80
C ALA A 353 -2.15 -12.24 8.07
N HIS A 354 -3.35 -11.65 8.02
CA HIS A 354 -4.31 -11.71 9.12
C HIS A 354 -4.79 -13.14 9.42
N GLN A 355 -5.10 -13.92 8.37
CA GLN A 355 -5.46 -15.34 8.55
C GLN A 355 -4.31 -16.15 9.16
N ILE A 356 -3.07 -15.86 8.82
CA ILE A 356 -1.89 -16.45 9.47
C ILE A 356 -1.87 -16.08 10.96
N ALA A 357 -2.10 -14.80 11.30
CA ALA A 357 -2.17 -14.36 12.69
C ALA A 357 -3.30 -15.08 13.45
N ASP A 358 -4.47 -15.26 12.84
CA ASP A 358 -5.58 -16.04 13.40
C ASP A 358 -5.19 -17.48 13.75
N LEU A 359 -4.33 -18.11 12.96
CA LEU A 359 -3.87 -19.47 13.23
C LEU A 359 -2.86 -19.54 14.38
N TYR A 360 -1.95 -18.56 14.48
CA TYR A 360 -0.83 -18.62 15.41
C TYR A 360 -1.07 -17.90 16.74
N LEU A 361 -2.01 -16.93 16.77
CA LEU A 361 -2.31 -16.08 17.93
C LEU A 361 -3.72 -16.32 18.50
N GLN A 362 -4.33 -17.50 18.27
CA GLN A 362 -5.69 -17.83 18.72
C GLN A 362 -5.97 -17.54 20.20
N GLY A 363 -4.96 -17.69 21.08
CA GLY A 363 -5.09 -17.43 22.50
C GLY A 363 -4.95 -15.97 22.91
N ASP A 364 -4.40 -15.15 22.02
CA ASP A 364 -4.10 -13.72 22.27
C ASP A 364 -5.14 -12.80 21.61
N LEU A 365 -5.75 -13.25 20.51
CA LEU A 365 -6.70 -12.46 19.73
C LEU A 365 -8.12 -12.55 20.32
N ALA A 366 -8.84 -11.44 20.34
CA ALA A 366 -10.25 -11.43 20.69
C ALA A 366 -11.04 -12.39 19.79
N PRO A 367 -12.06 -13.08 20.30
CA PRO A 367 -12.89 -13.94 19.47
C PRO A 367 -13.45 -13.19 18.26
N VAL A 368 -13.45 -13.84 17.10
CA VAL A 368 -14.25 -13.33 15.97
C VAL A 368 -15.70 -13.33 16.47
N SER A 369 -16.30 -12.15 16.60
CA SER A 369 -17.74 -12.08 16.77
C SER A 369 -18.33 -12.80 15.57
N ALA A 370 -18.89 -13.99 15.80
CA ALA A 370 -19.63 -14.69 14.76
C ALA A 370 -20.82 -13.81 14.40
N THR A 371 -20.63 -12.90 13.46
CA THR A 371 -21.72 -12.16 12.87
C THR A 371 -22.50 -13.17 12.03
N HIS A 372 -23.40 -13.88 12.71
CA HIS A 372 -24.49 -14.56 12.05
C HIS A 372 -25.26 -13.45 11.33
N VAL A 373 -25.02 -13.30 10.02
CA VAL A 373 -25.82 -12.41 9.19
C VAL A 373 -27.21 -13.02 9.13
N PRO A 374 -28.21 -12.55 9.94
CA PRO A 374 -29.53 -13.14 9.94
C PRO A 374 -30.15 -13.04 8.55
N SER A 375 -31.00 -14.00 8.19
CA SER A 375 -31.83 -13.91 6.99
C SER A 375 -32.80 -12.73 7.12
N GLY A 376 -32.86 -11.85 6.10
CA GLY A 376 -33.79 -10.70 6.06
C GLY A 376 -33.14 -9.33 5.97
N PHE A 377 -31.81 -9.24 5.81
CA PHE A 377 -31.15 -7.95 5.57
C PHE A 377 -31.35 -7.42 4.15
N PRO A 378 -31.26 -6.08 3.97
CA PRO A 378 -31.32 -5.46 2.64
C PRO A 378 -30.34 -6.12 1.68
N GLY A 379 -30.73 -6.33 0.44
CA GLY A 379 -29.86 -6.83 -0.62
C GLY A 379 -28.71 -5.87 -0.93
N ALA A 380 -27.73 -6.33 -1.70
CA ALA A 380 -26.59 -5.52 -2.16
C ALA A 380 -27.03 -4.26 -2.92
N GLU A 381 -28.17 -4.34 -3.60
CA GLU A 381 -28.78 -3.23 -4.34
C GLU A 381 -29.10 -2.00 -3.46
N THR A 382 -29.35 -2.21 -2.17
CA THR A 382 -29.61 -1.13 -1.22
C THR A 382 -28.38 -0.25 -1.03
N PHE A 383 -27.19 -0.84 -1.12
CA PHE A 383 -25.90 -0.21 -0.85
C PHE A 383 -25.17 0.21 -2.14
N ALA A 384 -25.58 -0.32 -3.29
CA ALA A 384 -25.04 0.06 -4.58
C ALA A 384 -25.32 1.56 -4.87
N GLY A 385 -24.36 2.20 -5.51
CA GLY A 385 -24.43 3.63 -5.86
C GLY A 385 -23.06 4.29 -5.88
N THR A 386 -23.05 5.57 -6.16
CA THR A 386 -21.87 6.42 -6.11
C THR A 386 -21.93 7.30 -4.87
N TYR A 387 -20.85 7.33 -4.11
CA TYR A 387 -20.71 8.07 -2.87
C TYR A 387 -19.64 9.13 -3.04
N LEU A 388 -19.91 10.37 -2.62
CA LEU A 388 -18.98 11.49 -2.67
C LEU A 388 -18.71 11.99 -1.25
N ASP A 389 -17.43 12.07 -0.90
CA ASP A 389 -16.98 12.78 0.29
C ASP A 389 -16.90 14.29 -0.04
N PRO A 390 -17.69 15.14 0.61
CA PRO A 390 -17.74 16.57 0.29
C PRO A 390 -16.46 17.32 0.67
N GLN A 391 -15.66 16.80 1.60
CA GLN A 391 -14.42 17.44 2.05
C GLN A 391 -13.25 17.07 1.14
N THR A 392 -13.06 15.77 0.90
CA THR A 392 -11.92 15.29 0.13
C THR A 392 -12.18 15.24 -1.36
N LYS A 393 -13.47 15.37 -1.78
CA LYS A 393 -13.91 15.18 -3.18
C LYS A 393 -13.59 13.78 -3.73
N THR A 394 -13.39 12.84 -2.83
CA THR A 394 -13.18 11.43 -3.17
C THR A 394 -14.50 10.78 -3.54
N ILE A 395 -14.48 9.92 -4.55
CA ILE A 395 -15.66 9.23 -5.07
C ILE A 395 -15.43 7.72 -5.00
N TYR A 396 -16.41 7.02 -4.41
CA TYR A 396 -16.47 5.56 -4.47
C TYR A 396 -17.76 5.10 -5.14
N LYS A 397 -17.62 4.12 -6.05
CA LYS A 397 -18.73 3.51 -6.76
C LYS A 397 -18.84 2.03 -6.44
N PHE A 398 -20.04 1.63 -6.04
CA PHE A 398 -20.38 0.24 -5.79
C PHE A 398 -21.51 -0.20 -6.73
N THR A 399 -21.42 -1.44 -7.21
CA THR A 399 -22.46 -2.07 -8.05
C THR A 399 -22.98 -3.33 -7.36
N ALA A 400 -24.18 -3.76 -7.72
CA ALA A 400 -24.74 -5.02 -7.26
C ALA A 400 -24.77 -6.02 -8.42
N GLU A 401 -24.12 -7.15 -8.26
CA GLU A 401 -24.04 -8.20 -9.27
C GLU A 401 -24.29 -9.58 -8.64
N GLY A 402 -25.30 -10.28 -9.13
CA GLY A 402 -25.65 -11.61 -8.63
C GLY A 402 -25.97 -11.66 -7.12
N GLY A 403 -26.49 -10.55 -6.57
CA GLY A 403 -26.81 -10.43 -5.13
C GLY A 403 -25.61 -10.03 -4.25
N ASN A 404 -24.43 -9.84 -4.84
CA ASN A 404 -23.20 -9.39 -4.16
C ASN A 404 -22.95 -7.91 -4.39
N LEU A 405 -22.38 -7.23 -3.41
CA LEU A 405 -21.88 -5.87 -3.57
C LEU A 405 -20.46 -5.94 -4.16
N MET A 406 -20.25 -5.16 -5.22
CA MET A 406 -18.96 -5.05 -5.91
C MET A 406 -18.37 -3.68 -5.69
N GLY A 407 -17.09 -3.61 -5.39
CA GLY A 407 -16.31 -2.37 -5.30
C GLY A 407 -14.88 -2.61 -5.78
N TRP A 408 -14.24 -1.62 -6.39
CA TRP A 408 -12.86 -1.71 -6.92
C TRP A 408 -12.58 -2.89 -7.84
N GLY A 409 -13.62 -3.39 -8.53
CA GLY A 409 -13.54 -4.56 -9.43
C GLY A 409 -13.56 -5.92 -8.73
N GLU A 410 -13.83 -5.96 -7.41
CA GLU A 410 -13.89 -7.18 -6.62
C GLU A 410 -15.23 -7.36 -5.89
N THR A 411 -15.50 -8.59 -5.48
CA THR A 411 -16.67 -8.92 -4.66
C THR A 411 -16.37 -8.61 -3.20
N LEU A 412 -17.17 -7.76 -2.59
CA LEU A 412 -17.04 -7.40 -1.19
C LEU A 412 -17.69 -8.46 -0.29
N GLN A 413 -16.99 -8.83 0.78
CA GLN A 413 -17.50 -9.79 1.75
C GLN A 413 -18.40 -9.08 2.75
N ARG A 414 -19.65 -9.51 2.87
CA ARG A 414 -20.55 -8.99 3.90
C ARG A 414 -20.14 -9.51 5.29
N VAL A 415 -19.85 -8.59 6.20
CA VAL A 415 -19.41 -8.92 7.58
C VAL A 415 -20.47 -8.59 8.63
N ALA A 416 -21.42 -7.68 8.35
CA ALA A 416 -22.59 -7.40 9.19
C ALA A 416 -23.78 -6.92 8.34
N ALA A 417 -24.88 -6.54 8.97
CA ALA A 417 -26.13 -6.11 8.31
C ALA A 417 -25.90 -5.03 7.25
N ASN A 418 -25.07 -4.06 7.59
CA ASN A 418 -24.76 -2.87 6.80
C ASN A 418 -23.25 -2.66 6.69
N GLN A 419 -22.44 -3.73 6.86
CA GLN A 419 -21.00 -3.67 6.77
C GLN A 419 -20.48 -4.69 5.75
N TYR A 420 -19.51 -4.24 4.98
CA TYR A 420 -18.80 -5.05 4.00
C TYR A 420 -17.30 -4.88 4.18
N SER A 421 -16.52 -5.89 3.83
CA SER A 421 -15.06 -5.87 3.84
C SER A 421 -14.54 -6.18 2.45
N ASP A 422 -13.46 -5.53 2.05
CA ASP A 422 -12.71 -5.84 0.84
C ASP A 422 -11.71 -6.98 1.05
N LEU A 423 -10.94 -7.31 0.02
CA LEU A 423 -9.90 -8.35 0.09
C LEU A 423 -8.70 -7.95 0.99
N GLN A 424 -8.55 -6.67 1.27
CA GLN A 424 -7.50 -6.17 2.16
C GLN A 424 -7.91 -6.28 3.65
N GLY A 425 -9.20 -6.51 3.91
CA GLY A 425 -9.76 -6.57 5.26
C GLY A 425 -10.32 -5.23 5.76
N ASP A 426 -10.30 -4.19 4.93
CA ASP A 426 -10.87 -2.90 5.26
C ASP A 426 -12.39 -3.00 5.30
N THR A 427 -12.99 -2.54 6.39
CA THR A 427 -14.43 -2.68 6.62
C THR A 427 -15.14 -1.35 6.41
N MET A 428 -16.07 -1.32 5.49
CA MET A 428 -16.94 -0.18 5.21
C MET A 428 -18.30 -0.33 5.89
N THR A 429 -18.86 0.78 6.35
CA THR A 429 -20.17 0.83 7.00
C THR A 429 -21.11 1.73 6.22
N PHE A 430 -22.31 1.23 5.94
CA PHE A 430 -23.41 1.97 5.31
C PHE A 430 -24.46 2.32 6.35
N ALA A 431 -24.94 3.57 6.36
CA ALA A 431 -25.98 4.05 7.24
C ALA A 431 -27.02 4.84 6.45
N ASN A 432 -28.30 4.70 6.79
CA ASN A 432 -29.35 5.54 6.21
C ASN A 432 -29.58 6.76 7.11
N ASN A 433 -29.15 7.91 6.66
CA ASN A 433 -29.30 9.19 7.35
C ASN A 433 -30.46 9.97 6.71
N ASN A 434 -31.67 9.88 7.28
CA ASN A 434 -32.85 10.60 6.81
C ASN A 434 -33.22 10.35 5.34
N GLY A 435 -33.04 9.13 4.85
CA GLY A 435 -33.34 8.72 3.48
C GLY A 435 -32.15 8.82 2.50
N VAL A 436 -31.03 9.35 2.93
CA VAL A 436 -29.78 9.37 2.16
C VAL A 436 -28.85 8.27 2.69
N MET A 437 -28.35 7.42 1.83
CA MET A 437 -27.38 6.41 2.20
C MET A 437 -26.01 7.08 2.39
N HIS A 438 -25.43 6.91 3.54
CA HIS A 438 -24.10 7.40 3.92
C HIS A 438 -23.12 6.22 3.99
N LEU A 439 -21.92 6.40 3.48
CA LEU A 439 -20.81 5.46 3.55
C LEU A 439 -19.71 6.02 4.44
N THR A 440 -19.23 5.22 5.36
CA THR A 440 -18.00 5.47 6.11
C THR A 440 -17.03 4.32 5.88
N LEU A 441 -15.81 4.66 5.47
CA LEU A 441 -14.70 3.73 5.36
C LEU A 441 -13.62 4.18 6.36
N PRO A 442 -13.55 3.57 7.53
CA PRO A 442 -12.49 3.84 8.48
C PRO A 442 -11.24 3.04 8.11
N ILE A 443 -10.08 3.69 8.23
CA ILE A 443 -8.83 2.97 8.51
C ILE A 443 -8.68 2.94 10.04
N PRO A 444 -8.05 1.93 10.65
CA PRO A 444 -7.94 1.87 12.11
C PRO A 444 -7.45 3.19 12.73
N GLY A 445 -8.34 3.86 13.49
CA GLY A 445 -8.09 5.15 14.15
C GLY A 445 -8.38 6.40 13.33
N GLU A 446 -8.80 6.29 12.07
CA GLU A 446 -9.09 7.43 11.19
C GLU A 446 -10.33 7.18 10.34
N VAL A 447 -10.99 8.25 9.92
CA VAL A 447 -12.03 8.20 8.89
C VAL A 447 -11.36 8.53 7.56
N TYR A 448 -11.19 7.51 6.73
CA TYR A 448 -10.57 7.63 5.42
C TYR A 448 -11.50 8.22 4.37
N PHE A 449 -12.81 7.90 4.50
CA PHE A 449 -13.87 8.38 3.63
C PHE A 449 -15.17 8.52 4.44
N SER A 450 -15.88 9.62 4.23
CA SER A 450 -17.19 9.86 4.81
C SER A 450 -18.05 10.61 3.80
N GLY A 451 -18.95 9.90 3.10
CA GLY A 451 -19.66 10.47 1.97
C GLY A 451 -21.10 9.99 1.82
N ASP A 452 -21.92 10.83 1.23
CA ASP A 452 -23.31 10.54 0.93
C ASP A 452 -23.48 9.99 -0.48
N ARG A 453 -24.49 9.11 -0.64
CA ARG A 453 -24.85 8.58 -1.95
C ARG A 453 -25.43 9.70 -2.83
N LEU A 454 -24.77 9.93 -3.95
CA LEU A 454 -25.23 10.87 -4.95
C LEU A 454 -26.59 10.45 -5.54
N GLN A 455 -27.43 11.43 -5.75
CA GLN A 455 -28.68 11.23 -6.48
C GLN A 455 -28.44 11.54 -7.96
N PRO A 456 -28.92 10.71 -8.89
CA PRO A 456 -28.78 10.99 -10.30
C PRO A 456 -29.41 12.33 -10.67
N LEU A 457 -28.62 13.23 -11.25
CA LEU A 457 -29.09 14.48 -11.82
C LEU A 457 -29.06 14.40 -13.34
N HIS A 458 -30.18 14.74 -13.97
CA HIS A 458 -30.30 14.75 -15.42
C HIS A 458 -30.33 16.18 -15.93
N LEU A 459 -29.31 16.54 -16.70
CA LEU A 459 -29.23 17.82 -17.40
C LEU A 459 -29.62 17.63 -18.86
N SER A 460 -30.30 18.65 -19.44
CA SER A 460 -30.63 18.67 -20.87
C SER A 460 -29.37 18.85 -21.72
N ALA A 461 -29.45 18.50 -23.00
CA ALA A 461 -28.33 18.69 -23.94
C ALA A 461 -27.91 20.17 -24.05
N ALA A 462 -28.84 21.11 -23.88
CA ALA A 462 -28.54 22.53 -23.88
C ALA A 462 -27.75 22.95 -22.65
N GLU A 463 -28.12 22.47 -21.46
CA GLU A 463 -27.37 22.71 -20.23
C GLU A 463 -25.97 22.09 -20.31
N LEU A 464 -25.85 20.83 -20.78
CA LEU A 464 -24.56 20.15 -20.94
C LEU A 464 -23.62 20.86 -21.94
N SER A 465 -24.15 21.55 -22.95
CA SER A 465 -23.36 22.28 -23.94
C SER A 465 -22.52 23.42 -23.35
N ASN A 466 -22.93 23.97 -22.19
CA ASN A 466 -22.18 25.02 -21.51
C ASN A 466 -20.80 24.55 -21.00
N PHE A 467 -20.66 23.25 -20.77
CA PHE A 467 -19.44 22.63 -20.22
C PHE A 467 -18.47 22.11 -21.30
N THR A 468 -18.82 22.29 -22.58
CA THR A 468 -18.00 21.78 -23.70
C THR A 468 -16.83 22.71 -24.04
N GLY A 469 -15.80 22.12 -24.63
CA GLY A 469 -14.62 22.84 -25.12
C GLY A 469 -13.30 22.14 -24.75
N SER A 470 -12.20 22.81 -25.03
CA SER A 470 -10.88 22.37 -24.67
C SER A 470 -10.38 23.15 -23.45
N PHE A 471 -9.80 22.46 -22.49
CA PHE A 471 -9.32 23.02 -21.24
C PHE A 471 -7.91 22.53 -20.96
N HIS A 472 -6.98 23.43 -20.66
CA HIS A 472 -5.58 23.13 -20.43
C HIS A 472 -5.19 23.31 -18.96
N SER A 473 -4.41 22.41 -18.44
CA SER A 473 -3.79 22.51 -17.11
C SER A 473 -2.28 22.73 -17.26
N GLU A 474 -1.78 23.87 -16.77
CA GLU A 474 -0.34 24.13 -16.70
C GLU A 474 0.37 23.18 -15.70
N GLU A 475 -0.32 22.82 -14.62
CA GLU A 475 0.25 21.93 -13.57
C GLU A 475 0.49 20.53 -14.10
N LEU A 476 -0.36 20.04 -15.01
CA LEU A 476 -0.23 18.70 -15.63
C LEU A 476 0.39 18.75 -17.04
N ASP A 477 0.47 19.95 -17.64
CA ASP A 477 0.89 20.15 -19.04
C ASP A 477 0.05 19.28 -20.01
N THR A 478 -1.26 19.30 -19.82
CA THR A 478 -2.19 18.48 -20.60
C THR A 478 -3.47 19.24 -20.92
N THR A 479 -4.13 18.82 -22.00
CA THR A 479 -5.40 19.42 -22.44
C THR A 479 -6.50 18.35 -22.46
N TYR A 480 -7.60 18.65 -21.80
CA TYR A 480 -8.83 17.84 -21.84
C TYR A 480 -9.80 18.46 -22.83
N THR A 481 -10.51 17.61 -23.59
CA THR A 481 -11.61 18.06 -24.46
C THR A 481 -12.91 17.47 -23.96
N LEU A 482 -13.88 18.34 -23.69
CA LEU A 482 -15.20 17.96 -23.24
C LEU A 482 -16.21 18.11 -24.39
N SER A 483 -17.04 17.08 -24.58
CA SER A 483 -18.07 17.01 -25.63
C SER A 483 -19.36 16.37 -25.09
N VAL A 484 -20.49 16.62 -25.75
CA VAL A 484 -21.75 15.93 -25.45
C VAL A 484 -21.95 14.81 -26.47
N GLU A 485 -21.99 13.58 -26.00
CA GLU A 485 -22.21 12.39 -26.82
C GLU A 485 -23.24 11.47 -26.16
N GLY A 486 -24.27 11.10 -26.91
CA GLY A 486 -25.35 10.24 -26.40
C GLY A 486 -26.12 10.83 -25.21
N GLY A 487 -26.25 12.17 -25.15
CA GLY A 487 -26.94 12.88 -24.06
C GLY A 487 -26.16 12.92 -22.75
N ARG A 488 -24.86 12.66 -22.76
CA ARG A 488 -23.95 12.75 -21.60
C ARG A 488 -22.75 13.63 -21.91
N LEU A 489 -22.25 14.32 -20.90
CA LEU A 489 -20.96 14.99 -20.98
C LEU A 489 -19.86 13.93 -20.95
N ARG A 490 -18.87 14.06 -21.82
CA ARG A 490 -17.70 13.19 -21.89
C ARG A 490 -16.44 14.01 -21.89
N VAL A 491 -15.42 13.50 -21.24
CA VAL A 491 -14.08 14.07 -21.24
C VAL A 491 -13.12 13.17 -22.01
N LYS A 492 -12.38 13.74 -22.93
CA LYS A 492 -11.27 13.12 -23.61
C LYS A 492 -9.97 13.54 -22.94
N VAL A 493 -9.35 12.62 -22.22
CA VAL A 493 -7.99 12.71 -21.70
C VAL A 493 -7.03 12.18 -22.78
N PRO A 494 -5.85 12.75 -23.02
CA PRO A 494 -4.89 12.19 -23.96
C PRO A 494 -4.66 10.68 -23.73
N ASN A 495 -4.44 9.94 -24.77
CA ASN A 495 -4.19 8.50 -24.79
C ASN A 495 -5.32 7.60 -24.24
N ASN A 496 -6.43 8.15 -23.74
CA ASN A 496 -7.55 7.40 -23.21
C ASN A 496 -8.78 7.51 -24.14
N PRO A 497 -9.71 6.54 -24.16
CA PRO A 497 -11.01 6.72 -24.80
C PRO A 497 -11.82 7.82 -24.08
N PRO A 498 -12.85 8.42 -24.71
CA PRO A 498 -13.71 9.38 -24.02
C PRO A 498 -14.41 8.75 -22.82
N ILE A 499 -14.27 9.39 -21.64
CA ILE A 499 -14.79 8.93 -20.34
C ILE A 499 -16.08 9.68 -20.05
N PRO A 500 -17.18 9.01 -19.67
CA PRO A 500 -18.42 9.69 -19.32
C PRO A 500 -18.29 10.39 -17.97
N LEU A 501 -18.91 11.57 -17.87
CA LEU A 501 -19.08 12.32 -16.64
C LEU A 501 -20.57 12.29 -16.26
N ASP A 502 -20.85 12.00 -15.01
CA ASP A 502 -22.19 12.00 -14.44
C ASP A 502 -22.34 13.28 -13.57
N ALA A 503 -23.51 13.92 -13.63
CA ALA A 503 -23.74 15.15 -12.87
C ALA A 503 -23.96 14.84 -11.39
N ALA A 504 -23.24 15.54 -10.51
CA ALA A 504 -23.42 15.54 -9.06
C ALA A 504 -24.16 16.80 -8.57
N GLY A 505 -24.06 17.88 -9.32
CA GLY A 505 -24.69 19.17 -9.08
C GLY A 505 -24.84 19.96 -10.37
N PRO A 506 -25.36 21.20 -10.30
CA PRO A 506 -25.53 22.06 -11.49
C PRO A 506 -24.21 22.32 -12.24
N ASP A 507 -23.12 22.50 -11.50
CA ASP A 507 -21.78 22.79 -12.01
C ASP A 507 -20.75 21.76 -11.54
N GLU A 508 -21.21 20.59 -11.05
CA GLU A 508 -20.36 19.54 -10.49
C GLU A 508 -20.63 18.21 -11.20
N PHE A 509 -19.58 17.60 -11.72
CA PHE A 509 -19.62 16.34 -12.42
C PHE A 509 -18.56 15.40 -11.87
N TYR A 510 -18.76 14.10 -12.04
CA TYR A 510 -17.81 13.11 -11.55
C TYR A 510 -17.59 11.96 -12.54
N SER A 511 -16.45 11.35 -12.39
CA SER A 511 -16.12 10.05 -12.98
C SER A 511 -15.43 9.19 -11.94
N SER A 512 -15.81 7.91 -11.86
CA SER A 512 -15.08 6.94 -11.01
C SER A 512 -13.62 6.75 -11.40
N ASP A 513 -13.25 7.10 -12.64
CA ASP A 513 -11.91 6.90 -13.18
C ASP A 513 -11.02 8.14 -13.04
N LEU A 514 -11.62 9.35 -12.93
CA LEU A 514 -10.89 10.61 -12.94
C LEU A 514 -11.12 11.48 -11.70
N GLY A 515 -12.20 11.24 -10.93
CA GLY A 515 -12.54 12.05 -9.77
C GLY A 515 -13.64 13.08 -10.02
N ASP A 516 -13.62 14.16 -9.26
CA ASP A 516 -14.63 15.20 -9.18
C ASP A 516 -14.22 16.44 -9.97
N PHE A 517 -15.14 16.93 -10.82
CA PHE A 517 -14.99 18.09 -11.70
C PHE A 517 -15.92 19.19 -11.21
N VAL A 518 -15.38 20.27 -10.67
CA VAL A 518 -16.13 21.46 -10.27
C VAL A 518 -15.89 22.56 -11.28
N PHE A 519 -16.92 22.92 -12.06
CA PHE A 519 -16.84 23.98 -13.06
C PHE A 519 -17.04 25.35 -12.44
N HIS A 520 -16.36 26.34 -13.00
CA HIS A 520 -16.36 27.71 -12.52
C HIS A 520 -16.97 28.63 -13.62
N PRO A 521 -18.31 28.86 -13.61
CA PRO A 521 -18.93 29.79 -14.53
C PRO A 521 -18.59 31.24 -14.15
N ASP A 522 -18.45 32.09 -15.17
CA ASP A 522 -18.33 33.55 -15.01
C ASP A 522 -19.70 34.21 -14.70
N ALA A 523 -19.72 35.55 -14.60
CA ALA A 523 -20.93 36.31 -14.34
C ALA A 523 -22.00 36.15 -15.44
N ASP A 524 -21.62 35.77 -16.65
CA ASP A 524 -22.52 35.50 -17.78
C ASP A 524 -22.90 34.01 -17.89
N HIS A 525 -22.63 33.20 -16.84
CA HIS A 525 -22.84 31.74 -16.81
C HIS A 525 -22.04 30.96 -17.87
N ARG A 526 -20.94 31.51 -18.35
CA ARG A 526 -20.03 30.82 -19.27
C ARG A 526 -18.94 30.12 -18.49
N VAL A 527 -18.74 28.86 -18.78
CA VAL A 527 -17.66 28.08 -18.15
C VAL A 527 -16.32 28.49 -18.75
N SER A 528 -15.45 29.04 -17.92
CA SER A 528 -14.07 29.44 -18.28
C SER A 528 -13.00 28.54 -17.71
N ALA A 529 -13.31 27.76 -16.66
CA ALA A 529 -12.38 26.86 -16.01
C ALA A 529 -13.13 25.74 -15.26
N PHE A 530 -12.43 24.70 -14.90
CA PHE A 530 -12.87 23.76 -13.86
C PHE A 530 -11.67 23.34 -12.99
N SER A 531 -11.97 22.88 -11.79
CA SER A 531 -11.01 22.20 -10.92
C SER A 531 -11.32 20.72 -10.85
N LEU A 532 -10.26 19.89 -10.94
CA LEU A 532 -10.32 18.44 -10.85
C LEU A 532 -9.73 17.99 -9.52
N SER A 533 -10.44 17.12 -8.82
CA SER A 533 -9.98 16.54 -7.56
C SER A 533 -10.15 15.04 -7.55
N THR A 534 -9.11 14.36 -7.06
CA THR A 534 -9.14 12.97 -6.63
C THR A 534 -8.89 12.92 -5.12
N GLN A 535 -8.83 11.73 -4.55
CA GLN A 535 -8.42 11.55 -3.16
C GLN A 535 -6.99 12.04 -2.90
N ALA A 536 -6.07 11.75 -3.82
CA ALA A 536 -4.64 12.00 -3.62
C ALA A 536 -4.12 13.27 -4.32
N SER A 537 -4.96 13.94 -5.14
CA SER A 537 -4.60 15.16 -5.88
C SER A 537 -5.82 16.08 -6.03
N ARG A 538 -5.86 17.17 -5.27
CA ARG A 538 -7.04 18.04 -5.18
C ARG A 538 -6.84 19.40 -5.86
N GLY A 539 -7.93 19.92 -6.46
CA GLY A 539 -8.02 21.29 -6.95
C GLY A 539 -7.06 21.61 -8.09
N ILE A 540 -6.79 20.65 -8.99
CA ILE A 540 -6.00 20.88 -10.20
C ILE A 540 -6.83 21.71 -11.17
N VAL A 541 -6.31 22.86 -11.57
CA VAL A 541 -7.05 23.82 -12.41
C VAL A 541 -6.83 23.53 -13.89
N PHE A 542 -7.94 23.55 -14.63
CA PHE A 542 -7.97 23.52 -16.09
C PHE A 542 -8.66 24.78 -16.59
N GLU A 543 -7.99 25.56 -17.41
CA GLU A 543 -8.51 26.79 -18.00
C GLU A 543 -8.92 26.57 -19.46
N LYS A 544 -10.03 27.17 -19.88
CA LYS A 544 -10.54 27.03 -21.25
C LYS A 544 -9.55 27.66 -22.24
N VAL A 545 -9.19 26.88 -23.25
CA VAL A 545 -8.35 27.35 -24.35
C VAL A 545 -9.20 27.57 -25.60
N ASN A 546 -8.89 28.62 -26.36
CA ASN A 546 -9.60 29.02 -27.56
C ASN A 546 -9.31 28.10 -28.77
#